data_0117df40ea845612e1e753620eb8fb39
#
_entry.id   0117df40ea845612e1e753620eb8fb39
#
_cell.length_a   1.000
_cell.length_b   1.000
_cell.length_c   1.000
_cell.angle_alpha   90.00
_cell.angle_beta   90.00
_cell.angle_gamma   90.00
#
_symmetry.space_group_name_H-M   'P 1'
#
loop_
_entity.id
_entity.type
_entity.pdbx_description
1 polymer ?
#
loop_
_entity_poly.entity_id
_entity_poly.type
_entity_poly.pdbx_seq_one_letter_code
_entity_poly.pdbx_strand_id
1 'polypeptide(L)'
;TVIIHIPGEDGLSEEEREYRTATLYKFLVDFRKEHGLSFSIDHSFDRFVAHATLPSEECTALNLQKIMTILRKGLSFPFSVGFGIHPSEQTSQYHAERALLESTRYGLNEGFLVSGEPEVLTGPLSRGQSVRYSYQDGTPAQLAHRLGIDNTNLLRLVGLYRNDADTVLTAAELAPLMGITLRSARRILQKLYSLGLVKPLPLPQSLGRGRPEHRYVFVKEAIDGA
;
A
#
# COMPACT_ATOMS: atom_id res chain seq x y z
N THR A 1 -9.25 12.27 -6.50
CA THR A 1 -9.94 11.12 -7.15
C THR A 1 -9.72 9.85 -6.36
N VAL A 2 -10.75 9.05 -6.24
CA VAL A 2 -10.70 7.70 -5.66
C VAL A 2 -11.27 6.72 -6.68
N ILE A 3 -10.58 5.62 -6.92
CA ILE A 3 -11.06 4.52 -7.75
C ILE A 3 -11.16 3.28 -6.89
N ILE A 4 -12.35 2.68 -6.84
CA ILE A 4 -12.60 1.42 -6.14
C ILE A 4 -12.93 0.37 -7.21
N HIS A 5 -12.18 -0.71 -7.20
CA HIS A 5 -12.35 -1.85 -8.08
C HIS A 5 -12.87 -3.05 -7.30
N ILE A 6 -13.92 -3.69 -7.83
CA ILE A 6 -14.46 -4.95 -7.34
C ILE A 6 -13.94 -6.05 -8.27
N PRO A 7 -13.02 -6.90 -7.83
CA PRO A 7 -12.47 -7.94 -8.71
C PRO A 7 -13.57 -8.91 -9.15
N GLY A 8 -13.64 -9.16 -10.45
CA GLY A 8 -14.41 -10.25 -11.00
C GLY A 8 -13.69 -11.57 -10.69
N GLU A 9 -14.28 -12.42 -9.87
CA GLU A 9 -13.80 -13.78 -9.69
C GLU A 9 -14.38 -14.65 -10.82
N ASP A 10 -13.57 -15.54 -11.37
CA ASP A 10 -14.04 -16.54 -12.32
C ASP A 10 -15.14 -17.40 -11.65
N GLY A 11 -16.38 -17.31 -12.18
CA GLY A 11 -17.53 -18.04 -11.64
C GLY A 11 -18.53 -17.23 -10.80
N LEU A 12 -18.32 -15.91 -10.61
CA LEU A 12 -19.37 -15.07 -10.01
C LEU A 12 -20.60 -15.01 -10.94
N SER A 13 -21.78 -15.25 -10.36
CA SER A 13 -23.05 -15.05 -11.06
C SER A 13 -23.29 -13.57 -11.36
N GLU A 14 -24.09 -13.29 -12.37
CA GLU A 14 -24.50 -11.92 -12.71
C GLU A 14 -25.23 -11.26 -11.54
N GLU A 15 -26.11 -12.00 -10.85
CA GLU A 15 -26.82 -11.55 -9.66
C GLU A 15 -25.86 -11.12 -8.52
N GLU A 16 -24.81 -11.87 -8.27
CA GLU A 16 -23.80 -11.53 -7.26
C GLU A 16 -23.01 -10.27 -7.65
N ARG A 17 -22.70 -10.10 -8.93
CA ARG A 17 -22.05 -8.85 -9.41
C ARG A 17 -22.95 -7.64 -9.24
N GLU A 18 -24.21 -7.75 -9.61
CA GLU A 18 -25.20 -6.70 -9.40
C GLU A 18 -25.37 -6.35 -7.91
N TYR A 19 -25.44 -7.37 -7.05
CA TYR A 19 -25.51 -7.18 -5.61
C TYR A 19 -24.30 -6.41 -5.06
N ARG A 20 -23.09 -6.79 -5.42
CA ARG A 20 -21.85 -6.11 -4.99
C ARG A 20 -21.80 -4.66 -5.49
N THR A 21 -22.18 -4.45 -6.75
CA THR A 21 -22.27 -3.12 -7.36
C THR A 21 -23.26 -2.22 -6.62
N ALA A 22 -24.48 -2.70 -6.41
CA ALA A 22 -25.51 -1.96 -5.69
C ALA A 22 -25.12 -1.66 -4.24
N THR A 23 -24.50 -2.63 -3.58
CA THR A 23 -24.01 -2.49 -2.20
C THR A 23 -22.93 -1.42 -2.08
N LEU A 24 -21.93 -1.41 -2.98
CA LEU A 24 -20.89 -0.38 -2.98
C LEU A 24 -21.45 0.99 -3.32
N TYR A 25 -22.35 1.10 -4.31
CA TYR A 25 -22.99 2.36 -4.65
C TYR A 25 -23.75 2.94 -3.45
N LYS A 26 -24.59 2.12 -2.82
CA LYS A 26 -25.32 2.51 -1.61
C LYS A 26 -24.36 2.96 -0.51
N PHE A 27 -23.30 2.20 -0.26
CA PHE A 27 -22.28 2.52 0.73
C PHE A 27 -21.65 3.91 0.46
N LEU A 28 -21.28 4.21 -0.77
CA LEU A 28 -20.69 5.52 -1.14
C LEU A 28 -21.68 6.67 -0.96
N VAL A 29 -22.96 6.45 -1.29
CA VAL A 29 -24.02 7.46 -1.08
C VAL A 29 -24.24 7.72 0.41
N ASP A 30 -24.30 6.68 1.23
CA ASP A 30 -24.47 6.79 2.68
C ASP A 30 -23.25 7.47 3.30
N PHE A 31 -22.05 7.07 2.93
CA PHE A 31 -20.79 7.69 3.36
C PHE A 31 -20.74 9.18 3.06
N ARG A 32 -21.15 9.59 1.84
CA ARG A 32 -21.25 11.00 1.45
C ARG A 32 -22.18 11.79 2.36
N LYS A 33 -23.34 11.23 2.71
CA LYS A 33 -24.32 11.87 3.59
C LYS A 33 -23.84 11.99 5.03
N GLU A 34 -23.28 10.89 5.57
CA GLU A 34 -22.83 10.82 6.97
C GLU A 34 -21.67 11.78 7.25
N HIS A 35 -20.80 11.96 6.28
CA HIS A 35 -19.61 12.83 6.44
C HIS A 35 -19.77 14.22 5.84
N GLY A 36 -20.94 14.58 5.30
CA GLY A 36 -21.19 15.89 4.71
C GLY A 36 -20.31 16.20 3.50
N LEU A 37 -19.82 15.17 2.81
CA LEU A 37 -18.90 15.32 1.67
C LEU A 37 -19.68 15.60 0.39
N SER A 38 -19.03 16.35 -0.52
CA SER A 38 -19.55 16.57 -1.89
C SER A 38 -18.61 15.89 -2.87
N PHE A 39 -19.08 14.82 -3.55
CA PHE A 39 -18.35 14.17 -4.62
C PHE A 39 -19.30 13.52 -5.64
N SER A 40 -18.86 13.45 -6.89
CA SER A 40 -19.52 12.68 -7.94
C SER A 40 -19.17 11.19 -7.78
N ILE A 41 -20.04 10.35 -8.30
CA ILE A 41 -19.79 8.89 -8.38
C ILE A 41 -20.10 8.47 -9.81
N ASP A 42 -19.06 8.06 -10.52
CA ASP A 42 -19.17 7.42 -11.83
C ASP A 42 -18.94 5.92 -11.68
N HIS A 43 -19.72 5.13 -12.40
CA HIS A 43 -19.62 3.68 -12.35
C HIS A 43 -19.49 3.11 -13.76
N SER A 44 -18.53 2.23 -13.95
CA SER A 44 -18.33 1.48 -15.18
C SER A 44 -17.86 0.07 -14.85
N PHE A 45 -18.66 -0.94 -15.22
CA PHE A 45 -18.38 -2.36 -14.97
C PHE A 45 -18.07 -2.68 -13.52
N ASP A 46 -16.79 -2.93 -13.24
CA ASP A 46 -16.24 -3.33 -11.95
C ASP A 46 -15.55 -2.17 -11.19
N ARG A 47 -15.66 -0.94 -11.71
CA ARG A 47 -14.99 0.24 -11.19
C ARG A 47 -15.96 1.34 -10.81
N PHE A 48 -15.72 1.91 -9.63
CA PHE A 48 -16.35 3.13 -9.15
C PHE A 48 -15.29 4.22 -9.08
N VAL A 49 -15.59 5.35 -9.68
CA VAL A 49 -14.72 6.53 -9.66
C VAL A 49 -15.45 7.64 -8.91
N ALA A 50 -14.82 8.15 -7.86
CA ALA A 50 -15.34 9.28 -7.09
C ALA A 50 -14.38 10.47 -7.20
N HIS A 51 -14.91 11.63 -7.57
CA HIS A 51 -14.17 12.89 -7.65
C HIS A 51 -14.66 13.84 -6.56
N ALA A 52 -13.75 14.28 -5.71
CA ALA A 52 -14.01 15.26 -4.66
C ALA A 52 -12.97 16.38 -4.71
N THR A 53 -13.40 17.60 -4.39
CA THR A 53 -12.50 18.71 -4.08
C THR A 53 -12.48 18.89 -2.58
N LEU A 54 -11.33 18.62 -1.96
CA LEU A 54 -11.12 18.67 -0.52
C LEU A 54 -9.96 19.62 -0.19
N PRO A 55 -9.96 20.26 0.99
CA PRO A 55 -8.79 20.96 1.49
C PRO A 55 -7.57 20.02 1.57
N SER A 56 -6.39 20.54 1.27
CA SER A 56 -5.15 19.74 1.26
C SER A 56 -4.87 19.05 2.60
N GLU A 57 -5.29 19.66 3.69
CA GLU A 57 -5.15 19.13 5.05
C GLU A 57 -5.96 17.85 5.27
N GLU A 58 -7.07 17.69 4.56
CA GLU A 58 -7.92 16.49 4.63
C GLU A 58 -7.41 15.35 3.76
N CYS A 59 -6.57 15.67 2.76
CA CYS A 59 -6.03 14.72 1.80
C CYS A 59 -4.74 14.04 2.31
N THR A 60 -4.66 13.70 3.58
CA THR A 60 -3.49 13.05 4.17
C THR A 60 -3.59 11.52 4.14
N ALA A 61 -2.45 10.84 4.12
CA ALA A 61 -2.42 9.38 4.20
C ALA A 61 -3.15 8.85 5.45
N LEU A 62 -3.07 9.58 6.58
CA LEU A 62 -3.76 9.21 7.83
C LEU A 62 -5.29 9.24 7.67
N ASN A 63 -5.84 10.25 6.99
CA ASN A 63 -7.27 10.34 6.74
C ASN A 63 -7.72 9.25 5.75
N LEU A 64 -6.91 8.94 4.74
CA LEU A 64 -7.18 7.85 3.81
C LEU A 64 -7.14 6.47 4.48
N GLN A 65 -6.29 6.27 5.49
CA GLN A 65 -6.30 5.07 6.33
C GLN A 65 -7.62 4.90 7.10
N LYS A 66 -8.21 6.01 7.57
CA LYS A 66 -9.54 5.97 8.20
C LYS A 66 -10.60 5.55 7.19
N ILE A 67 -10.58 6.10 5.98
CA ILE A 67 -11.48 5.71 4.89
C ILE A 67 -11.33 4.23 4.56
N MET A 68 -10.10 3.72 4.44
CA MET A 68 -9.85 2.29 4.23
C MET A 68 -10.42 1.42 5.35
N THR A 69 -10.32 1.89 6.60
CA THR A 69 -10.90 1.18 7.76
C THR A 69 -12.43 1.10 7.68
N ILE A 70 -13.07 2.18 7.24
CA ILE A 70 -14.52 2.25 7.06
C ILE A 70 -14.96 1.33 5.92
N LEU A 71 -14.28 1.37 4.76
CA LEU A 71 -14.55 0.49 3.62
C LEU A 71 -14.45 -1.00 4.02
N ARG A 72 -13.39 -1.39 4.72
CA ARG A 72 -13.18 -2.78 5.17
C ARG A 72 -14.23 -3.27 6.17
N LYS A 73 -14.80 -2.37 6.97
CA LYS A 73 -15.88 -2.70 7.90
C LYS A 73 -17.25 -2.76 7.20
N GLY A 74 -17.45 -1.93 6.19
CA GLY A 74 -18.73 -1.78 5.52
C GLY A 74 -18.95 -2.72 4.35
N LEU A 75 -17.88 -3.22 3.73
CA LEU A 75 -17.98 -4.12 2.57
C LEU A 75 -17.60 -5.56 2.96
N SER A 76 -18.47 -6.50 2.62
CA SER A 76 -18.30 -7.93 2.91
C SER A 76 -17.61 -8.71 1.79
N PHE A 77 -17.30 -8.06 0.67
CA PHE A 77 -16.66 -8.65 -0.51
C PHE A 77 -15.29 -8.01 -0.77
N PRO A 78 -14.41 -8.68 -1.53
CA PRO A 78 -13.09 -8.18 -1.83
C PRO A 78 -13.13 -6.94 -2.73
N PHE A 79 -12.19 -6.01 -2.51
CA PHE A 79 -12.03 -4.79 -3.28
C PHE A 79 -10.57 -4.33 -3.29
N SER A 80 -10.24 -3.40 -4.18
CA SER A 80 -8.95 -2.68 -4.23
C SER A 80 -9.21 -1.19 -4.41
N VAL A 81 -8.38 -0.33 -3.82
CA VAL A 81 -8.59 1.13 -3.86
C VAL A 81 -7.33 1.86 -4.30
N GLY A 82 -7.50 2.76 -5.26
CA GLY A 82 -6.50 3.74 -5.66
C GLY A 82 -6.95 5.16 -5.30
N PHE A 83 -6.11 5.89 -4.56
CA PHE A 83 -6.30 7.30 -4.27
C PHE A 83 -5.32 8.13 -5.09
N GLY A 84 -5.82 9.15 -5.76
CA GLY A 84 -5.02 10.14 -6.48
C GLY A 84 -5.29 11.53 -5.93
N ILE A 85 -4.24 12.27 -5.61
CA ILE A 85 -4.32 13.64 -5.11
C ILE A 85 -3.51 14.54 -6.01
N HIS A 86 -4.18 15.50 -6.65
CA HIS A 86 -3.59 16.53 -7.47
C HIS A 86 -4.59 17.68 -7.69
N PRO A 87 -4.15 18.94 -7.86
CA PRO A 87 -5.03 20.06 -8.20
C PRO A 87 -5.78 19.88 -9.53
N SER A 88 -5.17 19.24 -10.52
CA SER A 88 -5.82 18.88 -11.78
C SER A 88 -6.57 17.55 -11.62
N GLU A 89 -7.85 17.54 -12.00
CA GLU A 89 -8.68 16.32 -11.97
C GLU A 89 -8.12 15.21 -12.85
N GLN A 90 -7.66 15.54 -14.06
CA GLN A 90 -7.07 14.56 -14.98
C GLN A 90 -5.82 13.90 -14.41
N THR A 91 -4.93 14.67 -13.80
CA THR A 91 -3.73 14.13 -13.14
C THR A 91 -4.11 13.35 -11.88
N SER A 92 -5.09 13.83 -11.12
CA SER A 92 -5.61 13.12 -9.94
C SER A 92 -6.21 11.77 -10.33
N GLN A 93 -6.92 11.66 -11.45
CA GLN A 93 -7.42 10.40 -11.97
C GLN A 93 -6.29 9.47 -12.39
N TYR A 94 -5.31 9.95 -13.13
CA TYR A 94 -4.12 9.19 -13.51
C TYR A 94 -3.36 8.66 -12.27
N HIS A 95 -3.19 9.49 -11.25
CA HIS A 95 -2.61 9.09 -9.97
C HIS A 95 -3.42 7.96 -9.29
N ALA A 96 -4.77 8.07 -9.30
CA ALA A 96 -5.63 7.07 -8.72
C ALA A 96 -5.56 5.72 -9.47
N GLU A 97 -5.45 5.74 -10.80
CA GLU A 97 -5.26 4.53 -11.61
C GLU A 97 -3.92 3.85 -11.30
N ARG A 98 -2.85 4.61 -11.16
CA ARG A 98 -1.54 4.08 -10.76
C ARG A 98 -1.58 3.47 -9.35
N ALA A 99 -2.21 4.16 -8.42
CA ALA A 99 -2.38 3.67 -7.06
C ALA A 99 -3.23 2.39 -7.02
N LEU A 100 -4.29 2.31 -7.83
CA LEU A 100 -5.12 1.12 -7.97
C LEU A 100 -4.33 -0.07 -8.51
N LEU A 101 -3.48 0.15 -9.52
CA LEU A 101 -2.62 -0.91 -10.07
C LEU A 101 -1.71 -1.51 -8.99
N GLU A 102 -1.13 -0.68 -8.12
CA GLU A 102 -0.32 -1.15 -7.00
C GLU A 102 -1.15 -1.87 -5.94
N SER A 103 -2.36 -1.37 -5.65
CA SER A 103 -3.31 -2.01 -4.74
C SER A 103 -3.67 -3.42 -5.21
N THR A 104 -4.00 -3.57 -6.48
CA THR A 104 -4.35 -4.87 -7.10
C THR A 104 -3.18 -5.86 -7.07
N ARG A 105 -1.96 -5.39 -7.34
CA ARG A 105 -0.73 -6.21 -7.26
C ARG A 105 -0.38 -6.63 -5.85
N TYR A 106 -0.66 -5.77 -4.89
CA TYR A 106 -0.36 -6.02 -3.48
C TYR A 106 -1.30 -7.06 -2.88
N GLY A 107 -2.58 -7.00 -3.20
CA GLY A 107 -3.60 -7.92 -2.72
C GLY A 107 -4.93 -7.23 -2.46
N LEU A 108 -5.94 -8.03 -2.14
CA LEU A 108 -7.31 -7.57 -1.92
C LEU A 108 -7.46 -6.80 -0.58
N ASN A 109 -8.47 -5.95 -0.53
CA ASN A 109 -8.83 -5.13 0.62
C ASN A 109 -7.74 -4.13 1.04
N GLU A 110 -6.93 -3.70 0.07
CA GLU A 110 -5.86 -2.74 0.28
C GLU A 110 -6.10 -1.45 -0.51
N GLY A 111 -5.44 -0.37 -0.06
CA GLY A 111 -5.47 0.92 -0.72
C GLY A 111 -4.08 1.52 -0.84
N PHE A 112 -3.85 2.24 -1.93
CA PHE A 112 -2.63 3.00 -2.18
C PHE A 112 -2.98 4.42 -2.58
N LEU A 113 -2.05 5.35 -2.33
CA LEU A 113 -2.12 6.76 -2.69
C LEU A 113 -0.97 7.11 -3.61
N VAL A 114 -1.25 7.82 -4.70
CA VAL A 114 -0.24 8.57 -5.46
C VAL A 114 -0.54 10.05 -5.33
N SER A 115 0.49 10.84 -5.01
CA SER A 115 0.38 12.29 -4.84
C SER A 115 1.69 12.99 -5.14
N GLY A 116 1.64 14.30 -5.40
CA GLY A 116 2.82 15.16 -5.56
C GLY A 116 3.46 15.15 -6.96
N GLU A 117 4.38 16.08 -7.13
CA GLU A 117 5.29 16.18 -8.29
C GLU A 117 6.71 16.42 -7.75
N PRO A 118 7.62 15.45 -7.85
CA PRO A 118 7.46 14.12 -8.46
C PRO A 118 6.48 13.21 -7.72
N GLU A 119 5.89 12.26 -8.45
CA GLU A 119 4.92 11.31 -7.90
C GLU A 119 5.49 10.51 -6.75
N VAL A 120 4.80 10.52 -5.61
CA VAL A 120 5.10 9.70 -4.45
C VAL A 120 3.96 8.70 -4.23
N LEU A 121 4.28 7.43 -4.22
CA LEU A 121 3.36 6.36 -3.89
C LEU A 121 3.46 6.04 -2.40
N THR A 122 2.31 5.95 -1.74
CA THR A 122 2.19 5.67 -0.30
C THR A 122 1.21 4.51 -0.10
N GLY A 123 1.62 3.49 0.62
CA GLY A 123 0.78 2.32 0.93
C GLY A 123 1.58 1.15 1.49
N PRO A 124 0.91 0.08 1.92
CA PRO A 124 -0.54 -0.12 1.99
C PRO A 124 -1.20 0.76 3.05
N LEU A 125 -2.40 1.28 2.76
CA LEU A 125 -3.10 2.23 3.65
C LEU A 125 -3.96 1.56 4.72
N SER A 126 -4.31 0.30 4.57
CA SER A 126 -5.12 -0.45 5.54
C SER A 126 -4.35 -0.84 6.80
N ARG A 127 -3.03 -0.68 6.82
CA ARG A 127 -2.13 -1.05 7.90
C ARG A 127 -1.62 0.19 8.64
N GLY A 128 -1.26 0.05 9.91
CA GLY A 128 -0.76 1.15 10.73
C GLY A 128 0.56 1.75 10.23
N GLN A 129 1.33 1.00 9.46
CA GLN A 129 2.55 1.46 8.78
C GLN A 129 2.36 1.40 7.27
N SER A 130 2.56 2.53 6.60
CA SER A 130 2.61 2.63 5.15
C SER A 130 4.02 3.02 4.71
N VAL A 131 4.42 2.53 3.53
CA VAL A 131 5.71 2.88 2.92
C VAL A 131 5.49 3.94 1.87
N ARG A 132 6.39 4.95 1.83
CA ARG A 132 6.41 6.00 0.81
C ARG A 132 7.61 5.79 -0.10
N TYR A 133 7.40 5.81 -1.41
CA TYR A 133 8.47 5.70 -2.40
C TYR A 133 8.09 6.39 -3.71
N SER A 134 9.09 6.76 -4.51
CA SER A 134 8.90 7.34 -5.84
C SER A 134 9.51 6.45 -6.90
N TYR A 135 8.82 6.30 -8.03
CA TYR A 135 9.36 5.60 -9.20
C TYR A 135 10.50 6.37 -9.90
N GLN A 136 10.63 7.66 -9.62
CA GLN A 136 11.72 8.49 -10.14
C GLN A 136 13.01 8.38 -9.32
N ASP A 137 12.91 7.80 -8.12
CA ASP A 137 14.11 7.45 -7.35
C ASP A 137 14.87 6.39 -8.14
N GLY A 138 15.97 6.81 -8.78
CA GLY A 138 16.83 5.94 -9.58
C GLY A 138 17.27 4.73 -8.74
N THR A 139 16.59 3.61 -8.92
CA THR A 139 16.89 2.41 -8.15
C THR A 139 17.83 1.55 -8.97
N PRO A 140 18.99 1.16 -8.45
CA PRO A 140 19.90 0.30 -9.20
C PRO A 140 19.22 -1.02 -9.50
N ALA A 141 18.85 -1.26 -10.76
CA ALA A 141 18.32 -2.57 -11.21
C ALA A 141 19.23 -3.73 -10.78
N GLN A 142 20.52 -3.45 -10.64
CA GLN A 142 21.51 -4.37 -10.10
C GLN A 142 21.23 -4.81 -8.66
N LEU A 143 20.76 -3.89 -7.79
CA LEU A 143 20.43 -4.23 -6.41
C LEU A 143 19.16 -5.10 -6.33
N ALA A 144 18.14 -4.80 -7.15
CA ALA A 144 16.94 -5.62 -7.27
C ALA A 144 17.30 -7.06 -7.70
N HIS A 145 18.14 -7.19 -8.72
CA HIS A 145 18.63 -8.48 -9.20
C HIS A 145 19.44 -9.24 -8.12
N ARG A 146 20.36 -8.57 -7.42
CA ARG A 146 21.14 -9.14 -6.33
C ARG A 146 20.27 -9.64 -5.16
N LEU A 147 19.22 -8.89 -4.81
CA LEU A 147 18.24 -9.27 -3.79
C LEU A 147 17.27 -10.36 -4.28
N GLY A 148 17.12 -10.51 -5.61
CA GLY A 148 16.14 -11.41 -6.23
C GLY A 148 14.71 -11.00 -5.91
N ILE A 149 14.47 -9.69 -5.96
CA ILE A 149 13.16 -9.04 -5.81
C ILE A 149 12.87 -8.18 -7.03
N ASP A 150 11.61 -7.89 -7.28
CA ASP A 150 11.22 -6.94 -8.31
C ASP A 150 11.52 -5.48 -7.89
N ASN A 151 11.51 -4.57 -8.87
CA ASN A 151 11.79 -3.16 -8.64
C ASN A 151 10.82 -2.51 -7.65
N THR A 152 9.54 -2.89 -7.65
CA THR A 152 8.53 -2.36 -6.73
C THR A 152 8.88 -2.71 -5.29
N ASN A 153 9.24 -3.96 -5.02
CA ASN A 153 9.65 -4.39 -3.70
C ASN A 153 10.96 -3.73 -3.25
N LEU A 154 11.88 -3.47 -4.18
CA LEU A 154 13.09 -2.72 -3.86
C LEU A 154 12.76 -1.27 -3.50
N LEU A 155 11.90 -0.59 -4.27
CA LEU A 155 11.45 0.78 -3.96
C LEU A 155 10.76 0.86 -2.60
N ARG A 156 9.97 -0.16 -2.23
CA ARG A 156 9.37 -0.26 -0.88
C ARG A 156 10.43 -0.37 0.21
N LEU A 157 11.48 -1.18 0.01
CA LEU A 157 12.61 -1.27 0.96
C LEU A 157 13.36 0.05 1.10
N VAL A 158 13.63 0.74 -0.02
CA VAL A 158 14.24 2.08 -0.02
C VAL A 158 13.35 3.08 0.70
N GLY A 159 12.03 3.02 0.46
CA GLY A 159 11.04 3.87 1.14
C GLY A 159 11.00 3.62 2.66
N LEU A 160 11.11 2.37 3.10
CA LEU A 160 11.22 2.04 4.53
C LEU A 160 12.46 2.67 5.15
N TYR A 161 13.61 2.51 4.51
CA TYR A 161 14.87 3.11 4.95
C TYR A 161 14.78 4.64 5.05
N ARG A 162 14.23 5.31 4.03
CA ARG A 162 14.10 6.78 4.00
C ARG A 162 13.10 7.32 5.01
N ASN A 163 12.04 6.57 5.31
CA ASN A 163 11.06 6.99 6.31
C ASN A 163 11.63 6.93 7.72
N ASP A 164 12.35 5.86 8.04
CA ASP A 164 12.99 5.66 9.33
C ASP A 164 14.10 4.59 9.21
N ALA A 165 15.33 5.06 9.10
CA ALA A 165 16.50 4.19 8.99
C ALA A 165 16.80 3.38 10.26
N ASP A 166 16.21 3.75 11.39
CA ASP A 166 16.34 3.04 12.66
C ASP A 166 15.19 2.03 12.89
N THR A 167 14.28 1.90 11.92
CA THR A 167 13.20 0.91 11.96
C THR A 167 13.76 -0.49 12.16
N VAL A 168 13.23 -1.18 13.16
CA VAL A 168 13.54 -2.59 13.40
C VAL A 168 12.78 -3.43 12.39
N LEU A 169 13.51 -4.24 11.64
CA LEU A 169 12.96 -5.13 10.61
C LEU A 169 12.88 -6.56 11.15
N THR A 170 11.68 -7.09 11.19
CA THR A 170 11.43 -8.51 11.38
C THR A 170 10.76 -9.09 10.13
N ALA A 171 10.81 -10.42 9.98
CA ALA A 171 10.11 -11.04 8.86
C ALA A 171 8.58 -10.90 8.97
N ALA A 172 8.05 -10.85 10.20
CA ALA A 172 6.63 -10.68 10.46
C ALA A 172 6.13 -9.27 10.08
N GLU A 173 6.96 -8.24 10.26
CA GLU A 173 6.65 -6.86 9.87
C GLU A 173 6.88 -6.63 8.38
N LEU A 174 7.99 -7.15 7.83
CA LEU A 174 8.36 -6.95 6.43
C LEU A 174 7.40 -7.64 5.46
N ALA A 175 6.96 -8.87 5.78
CA ALA A 175 6.08 -9.63 4.91
C ALA A 175 4.79 -8.87 4.56
N PRO A 176 4.02 -8.33 5.52
CA PRO A 176 2.83 -7.57 5.23
C PRO A 176 3.10 -6.22 4.55
N LEU A 177 4.23 -5.56 4.85
CA LEU A 177 4.59 -4.29 4.21
C LEU A 177 4.93 -4.46 2.73
N MET A 178 5.49 -5.60 2.36
CA MET A 178 5.89 -5.91 0.99
C MET A 178 4.84 -6.73 0.21
N GLY A 179 3.75 -7.17 0.85
CA GLY A 179 2.76 -8.04 0.22
C GLY A 179 3.32 -9.42 -0.17
N ILE A 180 4.26 -9.97 0.63
CA ILE A 180 4.92 -11.24 0.36
C ILE A 180 4.74 -12.23 1.52
N THR A 181 5.11 -13.49 1.27
CA THR A 181 5.06 -14.51 2.32
C THR A 181 6.15 -14.30 3.39
N LEU A 182 5.91 -14.79 4.60
CA LEU A 182 6.89 -14.79 5.69
C LEU A 182 8.22 -15.47 5.30
N ARG A 183 8.13 -16.53 4.48
CA ARG A 183 9.31 -17.24 3.95
C ARG A 183 10.12 -16.34 3.00
N SER A 184 9.45 -15.61 2.12
CA SER A 184 10.08 -14.65 1.20
C SER A 184 10.72 -13.49 1.97
N ALA A 185 10.04 -12.95 2.98
CA ALA A 185 10.57 -11.89 3.83
C ALA A 185 11.85 -12.34 4.55
N ARG A 186 11.88 -13.55 5.12
CA ARG A 186 13.10 -14.11 5.73
C ARG A 186 14.25 -14.21 4.74
N ARG A 187 13.97 -14.66 3.51
CA ARG A 187 14.99 -14.77 2.45
C ARG A 187 15.56 -13.39 2.08
N ILE A 188 14.70 -12.37 1.99
CA ILE A 188 15.13 -10.99 1.70
C ILE A 188 16.01 -10.46 2.83
N LEU A 189 15.59 -10.59 4.09
CA LEU A 189 16.38 -10.15 5.25
C LEU A 189 17.75 -10.85 5.32
N GLN A 190 17.82 -12.15 5.02
CA GLN A 190 19.10 -12.87 4.95
C GLN A 190 20.00 -12.33 3.82
N LYS A 191 19.43 -12.00 2.66
CA LYS A 191 20.18 -11.39 1.56
C LYS A 191 20.65 -9.98 1.89
N LEU A 192 19.80 -9.15 2.48
CA LEU A 192 20.19 -7.81 2.96
C LEU A 192 21.36 -7.91 3.95
N TYR A 193 21.29 -8.87 4.87
CA TYR A 193 22.38 -9.14 5.82
C TYR A 193 23.65 -9.59 5.12
N SER A 194 23.58 -10.53 4.17
CA SER A 194 24.75 -11.00 3.41
C SER A 194 25.41 -9.91 2.56
N LEU A 195 24.66 -8.87 2.20
CA LEU A 195 25.15 -7.70 1.46
C LEU A 195 25.64 -6.57 2.39
N GLY A 196 25.54 -6.75 3.71
CA GLY A 196 25.91 -5.74 4.69
C GLY A 196 24.96 -4.55 4.81
N LEU A 197 23.76 -4.62 4.18
CA LEU A 197 22.78 -3.53 4.17
C LEU A 197 21.95 -3.47 5.46
N VAL A 198 21.90 -4.56 6.22
CA VAL A 198 21.29 -4.63 7.55
C VAL A 198 22.22 -5.36 8.52
N LYS A 199 22.13 -5.01 9.80
CA LYS A 199 22.82 -5.71 10.89
C LYS A 199 21.83 -6.32 11.87
N PRO A 200 22.13 -7.49 12.45
CA PRO A 200 21.26 -8.11 13.44
C PRO A 200 21.30 -7.34 14.75
N LEU A 201 20.14 -7.26 15.40
CA LEU A 201 20.03 -6.79 16.77
C LEU A 201 20.18 -7.96 17.74
N PRO A 202 20.70 -7.71 18.97
CA PRO A 202 20.68 -8.70 20.02
C PRO A 202 19.28 -9.27 20.22
N LEU A 203 19.19 -10.59 20.36
CA LEU A 203 17.91 -11.23 20.67
C LEU A 203 17.46 -10.80 22.05
N PRO A 204 16.19 -10.36 22.22
CA PRO A 204 15.67 -10.13 23.56
C PRO A 204 15.75 -11.46 24.34
N GLN A 205 16.11 -11.37 25.62
CA GLN A 205 16.07 -12.54 26.50
C GLN A 205 14.61 -13.01 26.57
N SER A 206 14.25 -14.02 25.77
CA SER A 206 12.86 -14.50 25.72
C SER A 206 12.58 -15.36 26.92
N LEU A 207 11.64 -14.94 27.75
CA LEU A 207 11.07 -15.75 28.82
C LEU A 207 9.97 -16.73 28.33
N GLY A 208 9.80 -16.89 26.98
CA GLY A 208 8.73 -17.66 26.36
C GLY A 208 9.18 -18.88 25.57
N ARG A 209 8.30 -19.89 25.45
CA ARG A 209 8.46 -21.03 24.53
C ARG A 209 8.27 -20.58 23.09
N GLY A 210 9.33 -20.54 22.29
CA GLY A 210 9.29 -20.23 20.85
C GLY A 210 10.69 -19.99 20.28
N ARG A 211 10.83 -20.16 18.95
CA ARG A 211 12.09 -19.81 18.28
C ARG A 211 12.23 -18.28 18.25
N PRO A 212 13.34 -17.70 18.76
CA PRO A 212 13.53 -16.26 18.76
C PRO A 212 13.39 -15.68 17.35
N GLU A 213 12.69 -14.58 17.21
CA GLU A 213 12.56 -13.86 15.95
C GLU A 213 13.81 -13.02 15.71
N HIS A 214 14.46 -13.21 14.56
CA HIS A 214 15.61 -12.40 14.18
C HIS A 214 15.14 -10.97 13.84
N ARG A 215 15.82 -9.99 14.45
CA ARG A 215 15.58 -8.56 14.31
C ARG A 215 16.78 -7.91 13.64
N TYR A 216 16.54 -6.99 12.72
CA TYR A 216 17.56 -6.30 11.96
C TYR A 216 17.30 -4.79 11.97
N VAL A 217 18.36 -4.00 11.75
CA VAL A 217 18.29 -2.56 11.44
C VAL A 217 19.14 -2.27 10.22
N PHE A 218 18.82 -1.24 9.49
CA PHE A 218 19.59 -0.79 8.33
C PHE A 218 20.98 -0.29 8.74
N VAL A 219 21.97 -0.48 7.85
CA VAL A 219 23.31 0.08 7.97
C VAL A 219 23.39 1.31 7.06
N LYS A 220 23.30 2.51 7.64
CA LYS A 220 23.18 3.79 6.90
C LYS A 220 24.33 3.98 5.91
N GLU A 221 25.58 3.78 6.33
CA GLU A 221 26.77 3.98 5.50
C GLU A 221 26.81 3.03 4.29
N ALA A 222 26.19 1.86 4.41
CA ALA A 222 26.18 0.87 3.34
C ALA A 222 25.09 1.15 2.29
N ILE A 223 24.03 1.88 2.66
CA ILE A 223 22.91 2.19 1.76
C ILE A 223 23.15 3.53 1.05
N ASP A 224 23.66 4.53 1.78
CA ASP A 224 23.93 5.86 1.23
C ASP A 224 25.13 5.85 0.25
N GLY A 225 25.96 4.82 0.28
CA GLY A 225 27.09 4.61 -0.62
C GLY A 225 26.84 3.59 -1.76
N ALA A 226 25.64 3.04 -1.88
CA ALA A 226 25.28 2.03 -2.89
C ALA A 226 24.44 2.61 -4.02
#